data_1f40595883543a0e907c19b9562dcb7d
#
_entry.id   1f40595883543a0e907c19b9562dcb7d
#
_cell.length_a   1.000
_cell.length_b   1.000
_cell.length_c   1.000
_cell.angle_alpha   90.00
_cell.angle_beta   90.00
_cell.angle_gamma   90.00
#
_symmetry.space_group_name_H-M   'P 1'
#
loop_
_entity.id
_entity.type
_entity.pdbx_description
1 polymer ?
#
loop_
_entity_poly.entity_id
_entity_poly.type
_entity_poly.pdbx_seq_one_letter_code
_entity_poly.pdbx_strand_id
1 'polypeptide(L)'
;MKKIFLSALIVSLGLFIGRFSGFLREIIIANNFGATENSDFIVLLLTTPDFLVNLLMGGAMSMALVPEFKKLNEEDSQLLYKQVTSVMFLFGLTVCLLSYPLRSDLISFLALGMNETFIETNQDYFFFSLIALPFSLATGASLAYLNSKERFTITSLSTLIVNLTIIVFVCLTAFLDSGFILISIGLVLASLMRWLSQVLAIGLPPFFIKHERNLISRDLLSRYFYALAAGGVIFLLPIIARTVASIDGGGSLSLVNYTIKLVELPLIILSTVFSIIFLPKLSRIYSNGNEGKFLKLASNILCFSLFMSILVTTAMVLYADTIVETIYGWGALSHYQLMNISEYLKTYAISLPFQCVNGIILAVFSSRRDTKRPFIVTTLLGIVVFSFLILVKPPIEDLLYSLITFYASTAICFLIALRAGHKIFPFYVDMRILVLGISLLLMTFVILYSAKNFVITLEPIIGTFTIGVYVTSVLLVFVLMFRFVTSRS
;
A
#
# COMPACT_ATOMS: atom_id res chain seq x y z
N MET A 1 -14.69 -0.40 -27.32
CA MET A 1 -13.29 -0.17 -26.88
C MET A 1 -13.09 1.20 -26.22
N LYS A 2 -13.51 2.35 -26.79
CA LYS A 2 -13.35 3.70 -26.17
C LYS A 2 -13.99 3.81 -24.77
N LYS A 3 -15.20 3.28 -24.54
CA LYS A 3 -15.88 3.32 -23.21
C LYS A 3 -15.13 2.53 -22.15
N ILE A 4 -14.64 1.34 -22.47
CA ILE A 4 -13.86 0.50 -21.52
C ILE A 4 -12.54 1.17 -21.17
N PHE A 5 -11.85 1.75 -22.15
CA PHE A 5 -10.62 2.50 -21.93
C PHE A 5 -10.84 3.73 -21.06
N LEU A 6 -11.89 4.50 -21.31
CA LEU A 6 -12.24 5.68 -20.50
C LEU A 6 -12.58 5.30 -19.06
N SER A 7 -13.37 4.23 -18.85
CA SER A 7 -13.69 3.73 -17.52
C SER A 7 -12.43 3.26 -16.78
N ALA A 8 -11.53 2.55 -17.43
CA ALA A 8 -10.26 2.12 -16.84
C ALA A 8 -9.38 3.33 -16.49
N LEU A 9 -9.33 4.36 -17.32
CA LEU A 9 -8.58 5.59 -17.04
C LEU A 9 -9.15 6.34 -15.82
N ILE A 10 -10.48 6.49 -15.73
CA ILE A 10 -11.14 7.15 -14.60
C ILE A 10 -10.86 6.40 -13.29
N VAL A 11 -10.96 5.07 -13.31
CA VAL A 11 -10.65 4.24 -12.15
C VAL A 11 -9.20 4.39 -11.72
N SER A 12 -8.29 4.39 -12.68
CA SER A 12 -6.85 4.52 -12.41
C SER A 12 -6.49 5.89 -11.85
N LEU A 13 -7.07 6.95 -12.40
CA LEU A 13 -6.91 8.31 -11.89
C LEU A 13 -7.52 8.43 -10.48
N GLY A 14 -8.70 7.86 -10.24
CA GLY A 14 -9.32 7.86 -8.92
C GLY A 14 -8.47 7.14 -7.87
N LEU A 15 -7.92 5.98 -8.20
CA LEU A 15 -7.00 5.25 -7.32
C LEU A 15 -5.70 6.02 -7.06
N PHE A 16 -5.13 6.65 -8.10
CA PHE A 16 -3.94 7.48 -7.96
C PHE A 16 -4.19 8.69 -7.05
N ILE A 17 -5.27 9.45 -7.30
CA ILE A 17 -5.65 10.61 -6.48
C ILE A 17 -5.91 10.19 -5.03
N GLY A 18 -6.62 9.07 -4.81
CA GLY A 18 -6.87 8.55 -3.47
C GLY A 18 -5.59 8.18 -2.72
N ARG A 19 -4.59 7.60 -3.39
CA ARG A 19 -3.30 7.26 -2.77
C ARG A 19 -2.41 8.48 -2.57
N PHE A 20 -2.42 9.40 -3.52
CA PHE A 20 -1.70 10.67 -3.41
C PHE A 20 -2.25 11.53 -2.26
N SER A 21 -3.58 11.55 -2.05
CA SER A 21 -4.18 12.22 -0.89
C SER A 21 -3.74 11.61 0.44
N GLY A 22 -3.51 10.30 0.49
CA GLY A 22 -2.92 9.64 1.66
C GLY A 22 -1.48 10.08 1.93
N PHE A 23 -0.69 10.27 0.88
CA PHE A 23 0.66 10.83 1.02
C PHE A 23 0.64 12.29 1.50
N LEU A 24 -0.26 13.13 0.95
CA LEU A 24 -0.47 14.50 1.44
C LEU A 24 -0.86 14.54 2.91
N ARG A 25 -1.69 13.62 3.38
CA ARG A 25 -2.04 13.48 4.79
C ARG A 25 -0.80 13.30 5.67
N GLU A 26 0.11 12.40 5.29
CA GLU A 26 1.34 12.15 6.03
C GLU A 26 2.26 13.41 6.05
N ILE A 27 2.35 14.13 4.93
CA ILE A 27 3.10 15.39 4.88
C ILE A 27 2.52 16.41 5.86
N ILE A 28 1.20 16.56 5.89
CA ILE A 28 0.51 17.50 6.79
C ILE A 28 0.74 17.10 8.26
N ILE A 29 0.71 15.82 8.58
CA ILE A 29 1.01 15.32 9.94
C ILE A 29 2.46 15.66 10.30
N ALA A 30 3.42 15.31 9.43
CA ALA A 30 4.83 15.58 9.66
C ALA A 30 5.12 17.07 9.88
N ASN A 31 4.50 17.93 9.08
CA ASN A 31 4.73 19.37 9.13
C ASN A 31 4.06 20.07 10.33
N ASN A 32 2.96 19.53 10.85
CA ASN A 32 2.30 20.11 12.02
C ASN A 32 2.81 19.55 13.35
N PHE A 33 3.17 18.27 13.41
CA PHE A 33 3.50 17.58 14.66
C PHE A 33 4.97 17.11 14.74
N GLY A 34 5.73 17.22 13.66
CA GLY A 34 7.13 16.77 13.60
C GLY A 34 7.28 15.27 13.75
N ALA A 35 8.41 14.84 14.33
CA ALA A 35 8.65 13.48 14.77
C ALA A 35 8.78 13.48 16.29
N THR A 36 7.68 13.34 16.96
CA THR A 36 7.49 13.41 18.43
C THR A 36 6.63 12.24 18.88
N GLU A 37 6.51 12.02 20.19
CA GLU A 37 5.61 11.02 20.74
C GLU A 37 4.14 11.29 20.33
N ASN A 38 3.77 12.57 20.17
CA ASN A 38 2.45 12.96 19.68
C ASN A 38 2.22 12.48 18.23
N SER A 39 3.21 12.68 17.35
CA SER A 39 3.09 12.21 15.96
C SER A 39 3.10 10.69 15.87
N ASP A 40 3.85 9.99 16.74
CA ASP A 40 3.82 8.53 16.84
C ASP A 40 2.41 8.04 17.20
N PHE A 41 1.79 8.69 18.17
CA PHE A 41 0.42 8.37 18.57
C PHE A 41 -0.60 8.67 17.45
N ILE A 42 -0.47 9.79 16.73
CA ILE A 42 -1.31 10.10 15.58
C ILE A 42 -1.17 9.02 14.50
N VAL A 43 0.07 8.62 14.18
CA VAL A 43 0.31 7.53 13.22
C VAL A 43 -0.34 6.23 13.70
N LEU A 44 -0.25 5.92 14.99
CA LEU A 44 -0.90 4.76 15.59
C LEU A 44 -2.42 4.80 15.48
N LEU A 45 -3.05 5.94 15.81
CA LEU A 45 -4.50 6.16 15.70
C LEU A 45 -5.00 5.88 14.27
N LEU A 46 -4.26 6.36 13.27
CA LEU A 46 -4.65 6.24 11.86
C LEU A 46 -4.33 4.85 11.28
N THR A 47 -3.19 4.27 11.64
CA THR A 47 -2.72 3.03 11.01
C THR A 47 -3.34 1.77 11.61
N THR A 48 -3.77 1.79 12.88
CA THR A 48 -4.36 0.62 13.52
C THR A 48 -5.71 0.21 12.91
N PRO A 49 -6.70 1.11 12.74
CA PRO A 49 -7.92 0.76 12.03
C PRO A 49 -7.68 0.43 10.56
N ASP A 50 -6.83 1.20 9.86
CA ASP A 50 -6.47 0.94 8.46
C ASP A 50 -5.84 -0.45 8.28
N PHE A 51 -5.02 -0.89 9.24
CA PHE A 51 -4.44 -2.23 9.23
C PHE A 51 -5.50 -3.33 9.33
N LEU A 52 -6.35 -3.25 10.35
CA LEU A 52 -7.41 -4.24 10.53
C LEU A 52 -8.32 -4.33 9.31
N VAL A 53 -8.61 -3.17 8.70
CA VAL A 53 -9.36 -3.08 7.46
C VAL A 53 -8.60 -3.73 6.29
N ASN A 54 -7.32 -3.41 6.11
CA ASN A 54 -6.51 -3.99 5.04
C ASN A 54 -6.27 -5.49 5.24
N LEU A 55 -6.06 -5.94 6.46
CA LEU A 55 -5.93 -7.35 6.81
C LEU A 55 -7.21 -8.11 6.47
N LEU A 56 -8.36 -7.64 6.95
CA LEU A 56 -9.63 -8.34 6.80
C LEU A 56 -10.27 -8.14 5.41
N MET A 57 -9.98 -7.02 4.75
CA MET A 57 -10.64 -6.64 3.49
C MET A 57 -9.70 -6.54 2.30
N GLY A 58 -8.39 -6.38 2.52
CA GLY A 58 -7.35 -6.08 1.53
C GLY A 58 -7.24 -7.04 0.35
N GLY A 59 -8.28 -7.11 -0.46
CA GLY A 59 -8.41 -8.02 -1.59
C GLY A 59 -9.18 -9.31 -1.25
N ALA A 60 -9.13 -9.83 -0.03
CA ALA A 60 -9.78 -11.06 0.38
C ALA A 60 -11.30 -11.00 0.19
N MET A 61 -11.93 -9.93 0.64
CA MET A 61 -13.36 -9.70 0.50
C MET A 61 -13.78 -9.65 -0.98
N SER A 62 -13.05 -8.89 -1.80
CA SER A 62 -13.32 -8.80 -3.24
C SER A 62 -13.09 -10.13 -3.95
N MET A 63 -12.02 -10.85 -3.62
CA MET A 63 -11.71 -12.16 -4.22
C MET A 63 -12.77 -13.22 -3.89
N ALA A 64 -13.32 -13.19 -2.67
CA ALA A 64 -14.35 -14.15 -2.26
C ALA A 64 -15.76 -13.78 -2.75
N LEU A 65 -16.15 -12.49 -2.57
CA LEU A 65 -17.54 -12.05 -2.76
C LEU A 65 -17.86 -11.63 -4.21
N VAL A 66 -16.93 -11.00 -4.95
CA VAL A 66 -17.24 -10.53 -6.32
C VAL A 66 -17.69 -11.69 -7.24
N PRO A 67 -17.01 -12.85 -7.25
CA PRO A 67 -17.49 -13.99 -8.03
C PRO A 67 -18.84 -14.53 -7.57
N GLU A 68 -19.10 -14.49 -6.25
CA GLU A 68 -20.35 -14.95 -5.68
C GLU A 68 -21.51 -14.04 -6.06
N PHE A 69 -21.37 -12.73 -5.91
CA PHE A 69 -22.36 -11.75 -6.37
C PHE A 69 -22.68 -11.85 -7.87
N LYS A 70 -21.69 -12.22 -8.70
CA LYS A 70 -21.91 -12.40 -10.15
C LYS A 70 -22.63 -13.70 -10.51
N LYS A 71 -22.61 -14.72 -9.64
CA LYS A 71 -23.28 -16.00 -9.86
C LYS A 71 -24.75 -15.97 -9.44
N LEU A 72 -25.08 -15.18 -8.42
CA LEU A 72 -26.41 -15.08 -7.85
C LEU A 72 -27.32 -14.21 -8.71
N ASN A 73 -28.64 -14.49 -8.67
CA ASN A 73 -29.65 -13.58 -9.19
C ASN A 73 -29.65 -12.26 -8.42
N GLU A 74 -30.38 -11.26 -8.89
CA GLU A 74 -30.35 -9.92 -8.29
C GLU A 74 -30.85 -9.92 -6.84
N GLU A 75 -31.93 -10.64 -6.52
CA GLU A 75 -32.51 -10.71 -5.18
C GLU A 75 -31.56 -11.38 -4.19
N ASP A 76 -31.01 -12.54 -4.52
CA ASP A 76 -30.04 -13.25 -3.69
C ASP A 76 -28.73 -12.46 -3.54
N SER A 77 -28.31 -11.76 -4.58
CA SER A 77 -27.13 -10.88 -4.53
C SER A 77 -27.31 -9.72 -3.55
N GLN A 78 -28.50 -9.09 -3.56
CA GLN A 78 -28.85 -8.03 -2.60
C GLN A 78 -28.98 -8.58 -1.18
N LEU A 79 -29.54 -9.77 -1.02
CA LEU A 79 -29.66 -10.44 0.26
C LEU A 79 -28.28 -10.78 0.83
N LEU A 80 -27.40 -11.39 0.04
CA LEU A 80 -26.02 -11.68 0.45
C LEU A 80 -25.26 -10.40 0.84
N TYR A 81 -25.44 -9.30 0.09
CA TYR A 81 -24.85 -8.00 0.44
C TYR A 81 -25.27 -7.56 1.84
N LYS A 82 -26.57 -7.58 2.15
CA LYS A 82 -27.10 -7.20 3.47
C LYS A 82 -26.58 -8.12 4.58
N GLN A 83 -26.55 -9.43 4.36
CA GLN A 83 -26.03 -10.41 5.33
C GLN A 83 -24.56 -10.17 5.64
N VAL A 84 -23.71 -10.04 4.61
CA VAL A 84 -22.28 -9.81 4.79
C VAL A 84 -22.01 -8.46 5.43
N THR A 85 -22.73 -7.40 5.02
CA THR A 85 -22.58 -6.07 5.64
C THR A 85 -22.94 -6.10 7.12
N SER A 86 -24.06 -6.77 7.49
CA SER A 86 -24.45 -6.91 8.90
C SER A 86 -23.41 -7.69 9.72
N VAL A 87 -22.92 -8.81 9.19
CA VAL A 87 -21.91 -9.63 9.87
C VAL A 87 -20.62 -8.83 10.07
N MET A 88 -20.14 -8.12 9.04
CA MET A 88 -18.92 -7.33 9.12
C MET A 88 -19.07 -6.12 10.06
N PHE A 89 -20.21 -5.46 10.05
CA PHE A 89 -20.50 -4.38 10.98
C PHE A 89 -20.52 -4.86 12.43
N LEU A 90 -21.25 -5.96 12.71
CA LEU A 90 -21.32 -6.56 14.05
C LEU A 90 -19.95 -7.08 14.50
N PHE A 91 -19.18 -7.68 13.61
CA PHE A 91 -17.82 -8.11 13.92
C PHE A 91 -16.93 -6.92 14.28
N GLY A 92 -16.97 -5.83 13.49
CA GLY A 92 -16.24 -4.60 13.80
C GLY A 92 -16.65 -3.97 15.11
N LEU A 93 -17.95 -3.98 15.42
CA LEU A 93 -18.48 -3.51 16.69
C LEU A 93 -17.99 -4.37 17.86
N THR A 94 -18.00 -5.69 17.70
CA THR A 94 -17.50 -6.62 18.70
C THR A 94 -16.00 -6.41 18.98
N VAL A 95 -15.20 -6.29 17.92
CA VAL A 95 -13.74 -6.01 18.07
C VAL A 95 -13.52 -4.66 18.77
N CYS A 96 -14.28 -3.63 18.39
CA CYS A 96 -14.22 -2.32 19.04
C CYS A 96 -14.56 -2.42 20.53
N LEU A 97 -15.65 -3.07 20.90
CA LEU A 97 -16.06 -3.21 22.31
C LEU A 97 -15.06 -4.04 23.11
N LEU A 98 -14.53 -5.13 22.55
CA LEU A 98 -13.53 -5.95 23.21
C LEU A 98 -12.17 -5.23 23.35
N SER A 99 -11.87 -4.25 22.52
CA SER A 99 -10.65 -3.46 22.63
C SER A 99 -10.69 -2.44 23.79
N TYR A 100 -11.87 -2.10 24.32
CA TYR A 100 -11.99 -1.12 25.39
C TYR A 100 -11.21 -1.50 26.67
N PRO A 101 -11.39 -2.70 27.25
CA PRO A 101 -10.61 -3.11 28.43
C PRO A 101 -9.12 -3.33 28.12
N LEU A 102 -8.76 -3.57 26.86
CA LEU A 102 -7.39 -3.89 26.42
C LEU A 102 -6.67 -2.68 25.77
N ARG A 103 -7.26 -1.47 25.82
CA ARG A 103 -6.78 -0.32 25.02
C ARG A 103 -5.35 0.09 25.34
N SER A 104 -4.96 0.07 26.62
CA SER A 104 -3.59 0.33 27.07
C SER A 104 -2.62 -0.73 26.58
N ASP A 105 -2.96 -2.02 26.76
CA ASP A 105 -2.14 -3.14 26.34
C ASP A 105 -1.95 -3.18 24.80
N LEU A 106 -3.01 -2.83 24.07
CA LEU A 106 -2.95 -2.74 22.60
C LEU A 106 -1.99 -1.64 22.14
N ILE A 107 -2.01 -0.47 22.78
CA ILE A 107 -1.05 0.60 22.47
C ILE A 107 0.36 0.15 22.79
N SER A 108 0.59 -0.40 23.98
CA SER A 108 1.90 -0.91 24.39
C SER A 108 2.42 -2.02 23.49
N PHE A 109 1.54 -2.85 22.95
CA PHE A 109 1.89 -3.88 21.97
C PHE A 109 2.23 -3.30 20.58
N LEU A 110 1.54 -2.26 20.15
CA LEU A 110 1.71 -1.64 18.81
C LEU A 110 2.81 -0.57 18.80
N ALA A 111 3.19 -0.04 19.94
CA ALA A 111 4.26 0.95 20.12
C ALA A 111 5.07 0.62 21.37
N LEU A 112 5.96 -0.38 21.26
CA LEU A 112 6.70 -1.00 22.36
C LEU A 112 7.55 -0.02 23.19
N GLY A 113 7.95 1.11 22.64
CA GLY A 113 8.80 2.12 23.30
C GLY A 113 8.03 3.38 23.73
N MET A 114 6.70 3.41 23.60
CA MET A 114 5.91 4.56 24.02
C MET A 114 5.83 4.64 25.54
N ASN A 115 5.88 5.85 26.09
CA ASN A 115 5.88 6.07 27.53
C ASN A 115 4.55 5.63 28.18
N GLU A 116 4.62 4.88 29.29
CA GLU A 116 3.42 4.36 29.98
C GLU A 116 2.49 5.49 30.46
N THR A 117 3.02 6.59 30.99
CA THR A 117 2.20 7.74 31.43
C THR A 117 1.52 8.42 30.28
N PHE A 118 2.17 8.46 29.10
CA PHE A 118 1.56 8.98 27.88
C PHE A 118 0.43 8.06 27.39
N ILE A 119 0.61 6.74 27.46
CA ILE A 119 -0.41 5.75 27.10
C ILE A 119 -1.63 5.90 28.02
N GLU A 120 -1.43 5.92 29.34
CA GLU A 120 -2.51 6.05 30.31
C GLU A 120 -3.35 7.31 30.08
N THR A 121 -2.70 8.43 29.74
CA THR A 121 -3.37 9.71 29.50
C THR A 121 -4.18 9.70 28.19
N ASN A 122 -3.69 8.97 27.16
CA ASN A 122 -4.23 9.09 25.79
C ASN A 122 -4.99 7.84 25.32
N GLN A 123 -5.05 6.76 26.11
CA GLN A 123 -5.66 5.49 25.71
C GLN A 123 -7.12 5.58 25.29
N ASP A 124 -7.88 6.54 25.82
CA ASP A 124 -9.29 6.73 25.47
C ASP A 124 -9.42 7.29 24.03
N TYR A 125 -8.51 8.14 23.59
CA TYR A 125 -8.51 8.61 22.20
C TYR A 125 -8.20 7.48 21.21
N PHE A 126 -7.35 6.54 21.62
CA PHE A 126 -7.12 5.33 20.82
C PHE A 126 -8.39 4.50 20.69
N PHE A 127 -9.10 4.25 21.80
CA PHE A 127 -10.38 3.56 21.75
C PHE A 127 -11.39 4.29 20.87
N PHE A 128 -11.52 5.62 20.99
CA PHE A 128 -12.41 6.40 20.12
C PHE A 128 -12.08 6.24 18.63
N SER A 129 -10.80 6.10 18.27
CA SER A 129 -10.41 5.85 16.89
C SER A 129 -10.91 4.48 16.38
N LEU A 130 -10.98 3.47 17.26
CA LEU A 130 -11.46 2.12 16.90
C LEU A 130 -12.97 2.05 16.66
N ILE A 131 -13.75 3.08 17.04
CA ILE A 131 -15.17 3.21 16.68
C ILE A 131 -15.36 3.30 15.15
N ALA A 132 -14.30 3.62 14.40
CA ALA A 132 -14.29 3.59 12.95
C ALA A 132 -14.41 2.17 12.35
N LEU A 133 -14.05 1.11 13.10
CA LEU A 133 -13.98 -0.26 12.61
C LEU A 133 -15.29 -0.82 12.04
N PRO A 134 -16.46 -0.68 12.70
CA PRO A 134 -17.71 -1.19 12.15
C PRO A 134 -18.02 -0.65 10.75
N PHE A 135 -17.84 0.66 10.56
CA PHE A 135 -18.08 1.33 9.27
C PHE A 135 -17.04 0.92 8.23
N SER A 136 -15.79 0.85 8.63
CA SER A 136 -14.69 0.47 7.75
C SER A 136 -14.83 -0.97 7.26
N LEU A 137 -15.20 -1.92 8.13
CA LEU A 137 -15.42 -3.31 7.74
C LEU A 137 -16.69 -3.48 6.88
N ALA A 138 -17.77 -2.77 7.19
CA ALA A 138 -18.98 -2.76 6.35
C ALA A 138 -18.71 -2.20 4.93
N THR A 139 -17.78 -1.26 4.81
CA THR A 139 -17.31 -0.73 3.52
C THR A 139 -16.82 -1.82 2.57
N GLY A 140 -16.21 -2.91 3.07
CA GLY A 140 -15.72 -3.98 2.23
C GLY A 140 -16.79 -4.78 1.51
N ALA A 141 -17.89 -5.05 2.18
CA ALA A 141 -19.03 -5.68 1.55
C ALA A 141 -19.63 -4.79 0.45
N SER A 142 -19.77 -3.49 0.74
CA SER A 142 -20.26 -2.48 -0.21
C SER A 142 -19.34 -2.36 -1.42
N LEU A 143 -18.01 -2.34 -1.19
CA LEU A 143 -17.00 -2.28 -2.25
C LEU A 143 -17.04 -3.53 -3.14
N ALA A 144 -17.15 -4.72 -2.56
CA ALA A 144 -17.25 -5.96 -3.32
C ALA A 144 -18.54 -6.01 -4.16
N TYR A 145 -19.66 -5.54 -3.59
CA TYR A 145 -20.95 -5.48 -4.31
C TYR A 145 -20.87 -4.48 -5.48
N LEU A 146 -20.39 -3.25 -5.27
CA LEU A 146 -20.21 -2.24 -6.33
C LEU A 146 -19.25 -2.72 -7.43
N ASN A 147 -18.16 -3.37 -7.06
CA ASN A 147 -17.21 -3.94 -8.03
C ASN A 147 -17.85 -5.07 -8.85
N SER A 148 -18.74 -5.88 -8.25
CA SER A 148 -19.48 -6.92 -8.99
C SER A 148 -20.43 -6.34 -10.04
N LYS A 149 -20.97 -5.14 -9.78
CA LYS A 149 -21.83 -4.37 -10.69
C LYS A 149 -21.04 -3.42 -11.61
N GLU A 150 -19.70 -3.52 -11.62
CA GLU A 150 -18.80 -2.70 -12.45
C GLU A 150 -18.88 -1.18 -12.19
N ARG A 151 -19.36 -0.79 -10.98
CA ARG A 151 -19.43 0.62 -10.54
C ARG A 151 -18.14 1.06 -9.84
N PHE A 152 -17.04 1.08 -10.57
CA PHE A 152 -15.70 1.31 -10.02
C PHE A 152 -15.40 2.76 -9.64
N THR A 153 -16.09 3.74 -10.17
CA THR A 153 -15.82 5.18 -9.93
C THR A 153 -15.93 5.53 -8.45
N ILE A 154 -17.00 5.08 -7.79
CA ILE A 154 -17.25 5.39 -6.38
C ILE A 154 -16.24 4.67 -5.49
N THR A 155 -15.92 3.42 -5.82
CA THR A 155 -14.95 2.63 -5.06
C THR A 155 -13.55 3.19 -5.17
N SER A 156 -13.17 3.74 -6.32
CA SER A 156 -11.85 4.36 -6.54
C SER A 156 -11.69 5.70 -5.82
N LEU A 157 -12.76 6.49 -5.70
CA LEU A 157 -12.76 7.78 -5.00
C LEU A 157 -12.96 7.66 -3.48
N SER A 158 -13.35 6.49 -2.98
CA SER A 158 -13.66 6.29 -1.57
C SER A 158 -12.48 6.56 -0.63
N THR A 159 -11.25 6.29 -1.08
CA THR A 159 -10.02 6.58 -0.33
C THR A 159 -9.74 8.09 -0.24
N LEU A 160 -10.08 8.84 -1.30
CA LEU A 160 -9.97 10.31 -1.29
C LEU A 160 -10.86 10.92 -0.21
N ILE A 161 -12.11 10.46 -0.06
CA ILE A 161 -13.05 10.93 0.97
C ILE A 161 -12.42 10.75 2.36
N VAL A 162 -11.87 9.56 2.65
CA VAL A 162 -11.23 9.28 3.94
C VAL A 162 -10.07 10.24 4.20
N ASN A 163 -9.15 10.35 3.26
CA ASN A 163 -7.95 11.14 3.46
C ASN A 163 -8.25 12.64 3.59
N LEU A 164 -9.16 13.18 2.77
CA LEU A 164 -9.56 14.59 2.88
C LEU A 164 -10.24 14.90 4.21
N THR A 165 -11.12 14.02 4.69
CA THR A 165 -11.75 14.18 6.00
C THR A 165 -10.71 14.17 7.10
N ILE A 166 -9.78 13.21 7.10
CA ILE A 166 -8.71 13.15 8.10
C ILE A 166 -7.82 14.39 8.03
N ILE A 167 -7.43 14.86 6.84
CA ILE A 167 -6.65 16.10 6.67
C ILE A 167 -7.32 17.28 7.35
N VAL A 168 -8.62 17.47 7.14
CA VAL A 168 -9.36 18.55 7.78
C VAL A 168 -9.26 18.46 9.30
N PHE A 169 -9.46 17.28 9.89
CA PHE A 169 -9.40 17.09 11.33
C PHE A 169 -7.98 17.17 11.90
N VAL A 170 -6.95 16.76 11.17
CA VAL A 170 -5.54 16.97 11.53
C VAL A 170 -5.21 18.47 11.57
N CYS A 171 -5.63 19.23 10.57
CA CYS A 171 -5.46 20.69 10.54
C CYS A 171 -6.23 21.37 11.68
N LEU A 172 -7.47 20.94 11.97
CA LEU A 172 -8.25 21.46 13.08
C LEU A 172 -7.58 21.16 14.42
N THR A 173 -7.02 19.97 14.61
CA THR A 173 -6.27 19.60 15.82
C THR A 173 -5.08 20.51 16.02
N ALA A 174 -4.30 20.76 14.98
CA ALA A 174 -3.14 21.65 15.05
C ALA A 174 -3.54 23.11 15.30
N PHE A 175 -4.68 23.56 14.74
CA PHE A 175 -5.15 24.95 14.90
C PHE A 175 -5.78 25.21 16.27
N LEU A 176 -6.56 24.25 16.81
CA LEU A 176 -7.33 24.44 18.05
C LEU A 176 -6.62 23.92 19.30
N ASP A 177 -5.45 23.31 19.16
CA ASP A 177 -4.71 22.65 20.24
C ASP A 177 -5.59 21.73 21.11
N SER A 178 -6.46 20.95 20.43
CA SER A 178 -7.57 20.21 21.03
C SER A 178 -7.18 18.80 21.51
N GLY A 179 -5.88 18.48 21.53
CA GLY A 179 -5.40 17.10 21.77
C GLY A 179 -5.84 16.16 20.65
N PHE A 180 -5.88 14.86 20.92
CA PHE A 180 -6.12 13.83 19.88
C PHE A 180 -7.61 13.55 19.60
N ILE A 181 -8.53 14.16 20.34
CA ILE A 181 -9.98 13.86 20.21
C ILE A 181 -10.52 14.19 18.82
N LEU A 182 -10.08 15.29 18.23
CA LEU A 182 -10.54 15.68 16.89
C LEU A 182 -10.04 14.70 15.82
N ILE A 183 -8.82 14.20 15.95
CA ILE A 183 -8.29 13.18 15.02
C ILE A 183 -9.11 11.89 15.10
N SER A 184 -9.43 11.44 16.31
CA SER A 184 -10.25 10.26 16.54
C SER A 184 -11.67 10.43 15.97
N ILE A 185 -12.31 11.58 16.22
CA ILE A 185 -13.61 11.93 15.62
C ILE A 185 -13.51 11.98 14.10
N GLY A 186 -12.45 12.62 13.57
CA GLY A 186 -12.18 12.70 12.14
C GLY A 186 -12.10 11.34 11.47
N LEU A 187 -11.44 10.37 12.11
CA LEU A 187 -11.32 9.01 11.61
C LEU A 187 -12.67 8.27 11.57
N VAL A 188 -13.47 8.42 12.63
CA VAL A 188 -14.84 7.86 12.68
C VAL A 188 -15.70 8.46 11.58
N LEU A 189 -15.71 9.79 11.46
CA LEU A 189 -16.47 10.49 10.42
C LEU A 189 -15.99 10.13 9.01
N ALA A 190 -14.67 10.02 8.79
CA ALA A 190 -14.09 9.61 7.52
C ALA A 190 -14.58 8.21 7.09
N SER A 191 -14.57 7.26 8.03
CA SER A 191 -15.02 5.89 7.80
C SER A 191 -16.53 5.82 7.56
N LEU A 192 -17.31 6.58 8.34
CA LEU A 192 -18.75 6.71 8.16
C LEU A 192 -19.10 7.32 6.80
N MET A 193 -18.49 8.44 6.42
CA MET A 193 -18.71 9.11 5.12
C MET A 193 -18.34 8.21 3.94
N ARG A 194 -17.21 7.49 4.06
CA ARG A 194 -16.81 6.48 3.07
C ARG A 194 -17.88 5.41 2.89
N TRP A 195 -18.36 4.83 3.98
CA TRP A 195 -19.39 3.80 3.94
C TRP A 195 -20.71 4.33 3.43
N LEU A 196 -21.19 5.48 3.93
CA LEU A 196 -22.42 6.13 3.48
C LEU A 196 -22.40 6.46 1.98
N SER A 197 -21.28 6.95 1.45
CA SER A 197 -21.15 7.24 0.02
C SER A 197 -21.39 5.99 -0.85
N GLN A 198 -20.97 4.82 -0.38
CA GLN A 198 -21.16 3.55 -1.06
C GLN A 198 -22.60 3.03 -0.88
N VAL A 199 -23.18 3.13 0.31
CA VAL A 199 -24.58 2.75 0.58
C VAL A 199 -25.54 3.57 -0.28
N LEU A 200 -25.35 4.89 -0.36
CA LEU A 200 -26.12 5.78 -1.22
C LEU A 200 -26.00 5.40 -2.70
N ALA A 201 -24.79 5.03 -3.13
CA ALA A 201 -24.56 4.59 -4.49
C ALA A 201 -25.21 3.22 -4.81
N ILE A 202 -25.30 2.34 -3.84
CA ILE A 202 -25.99 1.05 -3.97
C ILE A 202 -27.51 1.26 -4.05
N GLY A 203 -28.03 2.21 -3.27
CA GLY A 203 -29.45 2.50 -3.20
C GLY A 203 -30.29 1.45 -2.45
N LEU A 204 -29.65 0.63 -1.62
CA LEU A 204 -30.28 -0.42 -0.84
C LEU A 204 -30.01 -0.21 0.65
N PRO A 205 -30.97 -0.57 1.54
CA PRO A 205 -30.69 -0.60 2.97
C PRO A 205 -29.53 -1.58 3.25
N PRO A 206 -28.53 -1.16 4.05
CA PRO A 206 -27.31 -1.96 4.21
C PRO A 206 -27.45 -3.13 5.17
N PHE A 207 -28.47 -3.08 6.03
CA PHE A 207 -28.63 -4.07 7.08
C PHE A 207 -29.77 -5.04 6.79
N PHE A 208 -29.58 -6.21 7.32
CA PHE A 208 -30.48 -7.33 7.32
C PHE A 208 -31.38 -7.28 8.56
N ILE A 209 -32.71 -7.35 8.37
CA ILE A 209 -33.66 -7.25 9.48
C ILE A 209 -34.23 -8.62 9.85
N LYS A 210 -34.58 -9.48 8.91
CA LYS A 210 -35.05 -10.87 9.12
C LYS A 210 -35.08 -11.61 7.79
N HIS A 211 -34.50 -12.84 7.72
CA HIS A 211 -34.63 -13.65 6.50
C HIS A 211 -34.58 -15.13 6.81
N GLU A 212 -35.35 -15.90 6.04
CA GLU A 212 -35.44 -17.34 6.15
C GLU A 212 -34.24 -18.09 5.50
N ARG A 213 -33.46 -17.42 4.61
CA ARG A 213 -32.35 -18.00 3.87
C ARG A 213 -31.02 -17.39 4.28
N ASN A 214 -30.08 -18.23 4.71
CA ASN A 214 -28.68 -17.83 4.90
C ASN A 214 -27.88 -18.18 3.65
N LEU A 215 -27.31 -17.16 2.98
CA LEU A 215 -26.48 -17.30 1.78
C LEU A 215 -24.98 -17.35 2.09
N ILE A 216 -24.57 -17.11 3.34
CA ILE A 216 -23.18 -17.23 3.75
C ILE A 216 -22.83 -18.70 3.93
N SER A 217 -22.34 -19.33 2.86
CA SER A 217 -21.98 -20.75 2.85
C SER A 217 -20.62 -20.98 3.52
N ARG A 218 -20.37 -22.21 3.99
CA ARG A 218 -19.05 -22.63 4.51
C ARG A 218 -17.96 -22.52 3.45
N ASP A 219 -18.28 -22.78 2.19
CA ASP A 219 -17.34 -22.62 1.07
C ASP A 219 -16.96 -21.17 0.85
N LEU A 220 -17.90 -20.22 0.94
CA LEU A 220 -17.62 -18.79 0.87
C LEU A 220 -16.70 -18.34 2.01
N LEU A 221 -16.98 -18.76 3.25
CA LEU A 221 -16.12 -18.48 4.41
C LEU A 221 -14.72 -19.05 4.23
N SER A 222 -14.61 -20.30 3.79
CA SER A 222 -13.32 -20.96 3.54
C SER A 222 -12.49 -20.18 2.50
N ARG A 223 -13.09 -19.79 1.37
CA ARG A 223 -12.45 -18.98 0.34
C ARG A 223 -12.01 -17.61 0.87
N TYR A 224 -12.82 -16.99 1.71
CA TYR A 224 -12.47 -15.73 2.35
C TYR A 224 -11.27 -15.87 3.27
N PHE A 225 -11.24 -16.88 4.16
CA PHE A 225 -10.10 -17.12 5.05
C PHE A 225 -8.81 -17.47 4.32
N TYR A 226 -8.88 -18.26 3.25
CA TYR A 226 -7.69 -18.52 2.41
C TYR A 226 -7.18 -17.25 1.73
N ALA A 227 -8.06 -16.41 1.23
CA ALA A 227 -7.68 -15.15 0.60
C ALA A 227 -7.08 -14.16 1.63
N LEU A 228 -7.62 -14.13 2.86
CA LEU A 228 -7.12 -13.34 3.97
C LEU A 228 -5.73 -13.79 4.38
N ALA A 229 -5.52 -15.10 4.55
CA ALA A 229 -4.23 -15.65 4.91
C ALA A 229 -3.16 -15.37 3.84
N ALA A 230 -3.55 -15.44 2.55
CA ALA A 230 -2.62 -15.20 1.44
C ALA A 230 -2.13 -13.74 1.34
N GLY A 231 -2.95 -12.76 1.76
CA GLY A 231 -2.60 -11.34 1.72
C GLY A 231 -2.05 -10.77 3.02
N GLY A 232 -2.38 -11.39 4.16
CA GLY A 232 -2.19 -10.80 5.48
C GLY A 232 -0.73 -10.52 5.87
N VAL A 233 0.20 -11.41 5.54
CA VAL A 233 1.61 -11.31 5.94
C VAL A 233 2.27 -10.02 5.40
N ILE A 234 1.97 -9.65 4.16
CA ILE A 234 2.55 -8.45 3.54
C ILE A 234 2.08 -7.17 4.25
N PHE A 235 0.83 -7.15 4.73
CA PHE A 235 0.28 -5.99 5.45
C PHE A 235 0.81 -5.87 6.89
N LEU A 236 1.26 -6.98 7.51
CA LEU A 236 1.84 -6.97 8.86
C LEU A 236 3.22 -6.32 8.89
N LEU A 237 4.02 -6.44 7.84
CA LEU A 237 5.41 -5.99 7.82
C LEU A 237 5.61 -4.51 8.18
N PRO A 238 4.88 -3.54 7.55
CA PRO A 238 5.03 -2.13 7.90
C PRO A 238 4.62 -1.81 9.35
N ILE A 239 3.70 -2.59 9.92
CA ILE A 239 3.25 -2.38 11.30
C ILE A 239 4.31 -2.84 12.27
N ILE A 240 4.80 -4.07 12.13
CA ILE A 240 5.88 -4.60 12.97
C ILE A 240 7.12 -3.69 12.88
N ALA A 241 7.41 -3.17 11.69
CA ALA A 241 8.50 -2.22 11.53
C ALA A 241 8.31 -0.95 12.39
N ARG A 242 7.12 -0.35 12.39
CA ARG A 242 6.80 0.82 13.21
C ARG A 242 6.79 0.48 14.70
N THR A 243 6.20 -0.67 15.05
CA THR A 243 6.19 -1.16 16.45
C THR A 243 7.59 -1.32 17.01
N VAL A 244 8.52 -1.90 16.25
CA VAL A 244 9.92 -2.07 16.69
C VAL A 244 10.65 -0.72 16.68
N ALA A 245 10.44 0.12 15.67
CA ALA A 245 11.05 1.44 15.59
C ALA A 245 10.70 2.34 16.80
N SER A 246 9.52 2.17 17.40
CA SER A 246 9.11 2.96 18.56
C SER A 246 10.04 2.79 19.75
N ILE A 247 10.83 1.70 19.82
CA ILE A 247 11.75 1.40 20.93
C ILE A 247 12.90 2.42 20.98
N ASP A 248 13.30 3.00 19.85
CA ASP A 248 14.39 3.97 19.77
C ASP A 248 14.00 5.37 20.34
N GLY A 249 12.79 5.51 20.88
CA GLY A 249 12.31 6.72 21.56
C GLY A 249 11.21 7.46 20.83
N GLY A 250 10.68 8.52 21.47
CA GLY A 250 9.56 9.30 20.94
C GLY A 250 9.89 9.95 19.60
N GLY A 251 9.01 9.78 18.61
CA GLY A 251 9.17 10.23 17.23
C GLY A 251 9.76 9.20 16.27
N SER A 252 10.37 8.13 16.79
CA SER A 252 11.05 7.12 15.96
C SER A 252 10.08 6.32 15.08
N LEU A 253 8.90 5.99 15.59
CA LEU A 253 7.83 5.36 14.81
C LEU A 253 7.43 6.24 13.62
N SER A 254 7.27 7.55 13.86
CA SER A 254 6.93 8.52 12.82
C SER A 254 8.02 8.70 11.79
N LEU A 255 9.31 8.77 12.19
CA LEU A 255 10.44 8.85 11.27
C LEU A 255 10.46 7.67 10.29
N VAL A 256 10.27 6.46 10.79
CA VAL A 256 10.17 5.26 9.94
C VAL A 256 8.92 5.30 9.06
N ASN A 257 7.77 5.75 9.59
CA ASN A 257 6.56 5.90 8.80
C ASN A 257 6.75 6.88 7.64
N TYR A 258 7.32 8.06 7.90
CA TYR A 258 7.57 9.08 6.86
C TYR A 258 8.53 8.56 5.80
N THR A 259 9.58 7.85 6.20
CA THR A 259 10.53 7.21 5.28
C THR A 259 9.84 6.17 4.39
N ILE A 260 9.04 5.28 4.97
CA ILE A 260 8.29 4.26 4.22
C ILE A 260 7.35 4.94 3.20
N LYS A 261 6.68 6.02 3.59
CA LYS A 261 5.74 6.74 2.72
C LYS A 261 6.41 7.41 1.51
N LEU A 262 7.66 7.88 1.66
CA LEU A 262 8.44 8.40 0.53
C LEU A 262 8.72 7.32 -0.52
N VAL A 263 9.06 6.10 -0.11
CA VAL A 263 9.32 4.97 -1.02
C VAL A 263 8.01 4.39 -1.59
N GLU A 264 6.94 4.42 -0.80
CA GLU A 264 5.63 3.91 -1.22
C GLU A 264 5.03 4.71 -2.39
N LEU A 265 5.29 6.03 -2.47
CA LEU A 265 4.78 6.87 -3.55
C LEU A 265 5.24 6.41 -4.94
N PRO A 266 6.53 6.32 -5.27
CA PRO A 266 6.98 5.82 -6.57
C PRO A 266 6.62 4.35 -6.78
N LEU A 267 6.61 3.51 -5.75
CA LEU A 267 6.15 2.13 -5.83
C LEU A 267 4.71 2.05 -6.35
N ILE A 268 3.82 2.89 -5.83
CA ILE A 268 2.42 2.96 -6.24
C ILE A 268 2.29 3.36 -7.71
N ILE A 269 3.04 4.37 -8.14
CA ILE A 269 3.04 4.83 -9.53
C ILE A 269 3.47 3.70 -10.46
N LEU A 270 4.61 3.08 -10.18
CA LEU A 270 5.15 1.99 -10.99
C LEU A 270 4.19 0.78 -11.01
N SER A 271 3.71 0.33 -9.85
CA SER A 271 2.81 -0.82 -9.75
C SER A 271 1.47 -0.59 -10.44
N THR A 272 0.94 0.63 -10.42
CA THR A 272 -0.31 1.00 -11.10
C THR A 272 -0.14 0.92 -12.61
N VAL A 273 0.94 1.48 -13.15
CA VAL A 273 1.26 1.39 -14.59
C VAL A 273 1.36 -0.07 -15.04
N PHE A 274 2.05 -0.91 -14.26
CA PHE A 274 2.17 -2.34 -14.58
C PHE A 274 0.83 -3.07 -14.55
N SER A 275 0.02 -2.83 -13.53
CA SER A 275 -1.28 -3.48 -13.37
C SER A 275 -2.25 -3.15 -14.49
N ILE A 276 -2.28 -1.89 -14.95
CA ILE A 276 -3.20 -1.44 -15.98
C ILE A 276 -2.79 -1.93 -17.37
N ILE A 277 -1.49 -1.85 -17.68
CA ILE A 277 -1.00 -2.10 -19.05
C ILE A 277 -0.74 -3.59 -19.27
N PHE A 278 -0.11 -4.26 -18.32
CA PHE A 278 0.46 -5.57 -18.54
C PHE A 278 -0.37 -6.73 -18.02
N LEU A 279 -1.06 -6.58 -16.89
CA LEU A 279 -1.85 -7.68 -16.31
C LEU A 279 -2.96 -8.18 -17.24
N PRO A 280 -3.78 -7.32 -17.91
CA PRO A 280 -4.78 -7.79 -18.86
C PRO A 280 -4.17 -8.49 -20.07
N LYS A 281 -3.01 -8.01 -20.54
CA LYS A 281 -2.30 -8.59 -21.69
C LYS A 281 -1.74 -9.97 -21.33
N LEU A 282 -1.13 -10.11 -20.16
CA LEU A 282 -0.64 -11.40 -19.65
C LEU A 282 -1.77 -12.42 -19.50
N SER A 283 -2.86 -12.04 -18.85
CA SER A 283 -4.03 -12.91 -18.63
C SER A 283 -4.64 -13.37 -19.95
N ARG A 284 -4.75 -12.48 -20.93
CA ARG A 284 -5.27 -12.82 -22.28
C ARG A 284 -4.36 -13.78 -23.04
N ILE A 285 -3.03 -13.57 -23.00
CA ILE A 285 -2.09 -14.46 -23.68
C ILE A 285 -2.10 -15.84 -23.04
N TYR A 286 -2.18 -15.90 -21.72
CA TYR A 286 -2.28 -17.16 -20.98
C TYR A 286 -3.57 -17.92 -21.30
N SER A 287 -4.73 -17.24 -21.30
CA SER A 287 -6.02 -17.86 -21.63
C SER A 287 -6.09 -18.39 -23.07
N ASN A 288 -5.31 -17.82 -24.00
CA ASN A 288 -5.20 -18.28 -25.37
C ASN A 288 -4.22 -19.47 -25.54
N GLY A 289 -3.65 -20.00 -24.47
CA GLY A 289 -2.76 -21.15 -24.50
C GLY A 289 -1.37 -20.91 -25.09
N ASN A 290 -0.99 -19.64 -25.37
CA ASN A 290 0.30 -19.33 -25.97
C ASN A 290 1.38 -19.11 -24.92
N GLU A 291 1.88 -20.22 -24.38
CA GLU A 291 2.83 -20.20 -23.27
C GLU A 291 4.16 -19.53 -23.63
N GLY A 292 4.69 -19.73 -24.83
CA GLY A 292 5.94 -19.09 -25.26
C GLY A 292 5.87 -17.57 -25.29
N LYS A 293 4.77 -17.01 -25.82
CA LYS A 293 4.54 -15.55 -25.81
C LYS A 293 4.30 -15.03 -24.38
N PHE A 294 3.61 -15.80 -23.55
CA PHE A 294 3.41 -15.47 -22.15
C PHE A 294 4.74 -15.35 -21.40
N LEU A 295 5.61 -16.36 -21.52
CA LEU A 295 6.92 -16.39 -20.89
C LEU A 295 7.81 -15.22 -21.33
N LYS A 296 7.87 -14.98 -22.65
CA LYS A 296 8.65 -13.87 -23.21
C LYS A 296 8.16 -12.52 -22.69
N LEU A 297 6.85 -12.31 -22.69
CA LEU A 297 6.27 -11.05 -22.21
C LEU A 297 6.50 -10.87 -20.69
N ALA A 298 6.27 -11.92 -19.87
CA ALA A 298 6.48 -11.86 -18.44
C ALA A 298 7.93 -11.53 -18.09
N SER A 299 8.90 -12.19 -18.75
CA SER A 299 10.34 -11.94 -18.55
C SER A 299 10.74 -10.53 -18.94
N ASN A 300 10.24 -10.03 -20.06
CA ASN A 300 10.50 -8.66 -20.51
C ASN A 300 9.90 -7.61 -19.55
N ILE A 301 8.71 -7.85 -19.01
CA ILE A 301 8.07 -6.97 -18.03
C ILE A 301 8.86 -6.94 -16.71
N LEU A 302 9.32 -8.09 -16.23
CA LEU A 302 10.17 -8.19 -15.03
C LEU A 302 11.46 -7.37 -15.22
N CYS A 303 12.14 -7.56 -16.34
CA CYS A 303 13.36 -6.83 -16.65
C CYS A 303 13.11 -5.32 -16.76
N PHE A 304 12.05 -4.92 -17.46
CA PHE A 304 11.63 -3.53 -17.59
C PHE A 304 11.32 -2.88 -16.25
N SER A 305 10.57 -3.57 -15.37
CA SER A 305 10.26 -3.10 -14.03
C SER A 305 11.50 -2.90 -13.17
N LEU A 306 12.43 -3.85 -13.25
CA LEU A 306 13.70 -3.77 -12.52
C LEU A 306 14.48 -2.51 -12.94
N PHE A 307 14.64 -2.25 -14.24
CA PHE A 307 15.33 -1.05 -14.71
C PHE A 307 14.64 0.24 -14.29
N MET A 308 13.31 0.30 -14.41
CA MET A 308 12.53 1.48 -13.99
C MET A 308 12.69 1.77 -12.50
N SER A 309 12.59 0.74 -11.66
CA SER A 309 12.70 0.90 -10.23
C SER A 309 14.13 1.23 -9.78
N ILE A 310 15.17 0.65 -10.39
CA ILE A 310 16.57 1.02 -10.12
C ILE A 310 16.82 2.49 -10.48
N LEU A 311 16.30 2.98 -11.61
CA LEU A 311 16.43 4.37 -12.01
C LEU A 311 15.83 5.32 -10.95
N VAL A 312 14.61 5.03 -10.49
CA VAL A 312 13.97 5.81 -9.43
C VAL A 312 14.74 5.72 -8.11
N THR A 313 15.18 4.52 -7.73
CA THR A 313 16.00 4.30 -6.53
C THR A 313 17.29 5.12 -6.58
N THR A 314 17.97 5.13 -7.74
CA THR A 314 19.19 5.92 -7.93
C THR A 314 18.95 7.42 -7.68
N ALA A 315 17.85 7.95 -8.21
CA ALA A 315 17.49 9.35 -7.96
C ALA A 315 17.17 9.60 -6.48
N MET A 316 16.40 8.71 -5.84
CA MET A 316 16.07 8.83 -4.41
C MET A 316 17.30 8.78 -3.51
N VAL A 317 18.26 7.89 -3.80
CA VAL A 317 19.50 7.77 -3.00
C VAL A 317 20.42 8.97 -3.19
N LEU A 318 20.61 9.43 -4.44
CA LEU A 318 21.52 10.56 -4.72
C LEU A 318 21.00 11.90 -4.19
N TYR A 319 19.68 12.08 -4.17
CA TYR A 319 19.03 13.34 -3.83
C TYR A 319 18.11 13.24 -2.62
N ALA A 320 18.35 12.28 -1.73
CA ALA A 320 17.53 12.07 -0.54
C ALA A 320 17.36 13.33 0.29
N ASP A 321 18.47 14.06 0.52
CA ASP A 321 18.47 15.29 1.32
C ASP A 321 17.56 16.36 0.70
N THR A 322 17.69 16.62 -0.60
CA THR A 322 16.86 17.58 -1.35
C THR A 322 15.38 17.16 -1.38
N ILE A 323 15.10 15.87 -1.56
CA ILE A 323 13.71 15.34 -1.58
C ILE A 323 13.09 15.51 -0.20
N VAL A 324 13.77 15.13 0.86
CA VAL A 324 13.27 15.20 2.24
C VAL A 324 13.03 16.65 2.64
N GLU A 325 13.98 17.53 2.35
CA GLU A 325 13.86 18.95 2.64
C GLU A 325 12.69 19.60 1.89
N THR A 326 12.51 19.25 0.59
CA THR A 326 11.37 19.75 -0.20
C THR A 326 10.03 19.31 0.37
N ILE A 327 9.91 18.05 0.82
CA ILE A 327 8.63 17.46 1.22
C ILE A 327 8.31 17.79 2.68
N TYR A 328 9.31 17.78 3.56
CA TYR A 328 9.14 17.87 4.99
C TYR A 328 9.84 19.08 5.64
N GLY A 329 10.67 19.83 4.91
CA GLY A 329 11.53 20.89 5.48
C GLY A 329 10.80 22.20 5.85
N TRP A 330 9.49 22.28 5.62
CA TRP A 330 8.70 23.50 5.84
C TRP A 330 7.74 23.43 7.02
N GLY A 331 7.99 22.53 7.99
CA GLY A 331 7.12 22.30 9.13
C GLY A 331 7.86 22.14 10.46
N ALA A 332 7.25 21.36 11.37
CA ALA A 332 7.72 21.17 12.75
C ALA A 332 8.91 20.20 12.88
N LEU A 333 9.39 19.59 11.79
CA LEU A 333 10.55 18.70 11.84
C LEU A 333 11.84 19.48 12.05
N SER A 334 12.64 19.09 13.03
CA SER A 334 13.96 19.65 13.25
C SER A 334 14.94 19.24 12.14
N HIS A 335 16.02 20.02 11.96
CA HIS A 335 17.08 19.69 10.98
C HIS A 335 17.66 18.28 11.22
N TYR A 336 17.85 17.89 12.49
CA TYR A 336 18.32 16.55 12.84
C TYR A 336 17.34 15.46 12.41
N GLN A 337 16.04 15.68 12.59
CA GLN A 337 15.01 14.73 12.14
C GLN A 337 14.95 14.59 10.62
N LEU A 338 15.13 15.71 9.89
CA LEU A 338 15.23 15.70 8.42
C LEU A 338 16.45 14.91 7.96
N MET A 339 17.62 15.10 8.62
CA MET A 339 18.81 14.28 8.33
C MET A 339 18.55 12.79 8.54
N ASN A 340 17.93 12.42 9.64
CA ASN A 340 17.59 11.01 9.92
C ASN A 340 16.67 10.43 8.83
N ILE A 341 15.60 11.15 8.44
CA ILE A 341 14.72 10.71 7.35
C ILE A 341 15.50 10.55 6.06
N SER A 342 16.46 11.46 5.76
CA SER A 342 17.30 11.37 4.56
C SER A 342 18.18 10.12 4.56
N GLU A 343 18.85 9.82 5.66
CA GLU A 343 19.68 8.61 5.79
C GLU A 343 18.84 7.33 5.72
N TYR A 344 17.70 7.31 6.40
CA TYR A 344 16.76 6.20 6.32
C TYR A 344 16.22 6.03 4.89
N LEU A 345 15.96 7.13 4.18
CA LEU A 345 15.53 7.10 2.78
C LEU A 345 16.61 6.53 1.87
N LYS A 346 17.89 6.96 2.02
CA LYS A 346 19.01 6.40 1.26
C LYS A 346 19.09 4.90 1.40
N THR A 347 18.90 4.39 2.62
CA THR A 347 18.89 2.95 2.91
C THR A 347 17.63 2.28 2.36
N TYR A 348 16.44 2.73 2.78
CA TYR A 348 15.18 2.01 2.48
C TYR A 348 14.79 2.07 1.01
N ALA A 349 15.19 3.11 0.25
CA ALA A 349 14.94 3.19 -1.19
C ALA A 349 15.52 2.00 -1.97
N ILE A 350 16.57 1.32 -1.45
CA ILE A 350 17.14 0.11 -2.03
C ILE A 350 16.12 -1.04 -2.08
N SER A 351 15.09 -1.01 -1.25
CA SER A 351 14.01 -2.01 -1.28
C SER A 351 13.08 -1.88 -2.49
N LEU A 352 12.97 -0.69 -3.11
CA LEU A 352 12.02 -0.38 -4.17
C LEU A 352 12.10 -1.34 -5.39
N PRO A 353 13.28 -1.68 -5.93
CA PRO A 353 13.39 -2.65 -7.03
C PRO A 353 12.82 -4.02 -6.67
N PHE A 354 13.09 -4.51 -5.47
CA PHE A 354 12.59 -5.80 -5.00
C PHE A 354 11.08 -5.78 -4.79
N GLN A 355 10.53 -4.70 -4.24
CA GLN A 355 9.08 -4.53 -4.08
C GLN A 355 8.36 -4.49 -5.43
N CYS A 356 8.90 -3.77 -6.43
CA CYS A 356 8.36 -3.74 -7.78
C CYS A 356 8.39 -5.12 -8.44
N VAL A 357 9.51 -5.83 -8.35
CA VAL A 357 9.66 -7.19 -8.89
C VAL A 357 8.68 -8.14 -8.23
N ASN A 358 8.54 -8.10 -6.89
CA ASN A 358 7.57 -8.91 -6.15
C ASN A 358 6.15 -8.68 -6.63
N GLY A 359 5.74 -7.42 -6.84
CA GLY A 359 4.41 -7.07 -7.34
C GLY A 359 4.11 -7.67 -8.71
N ILE A 360 5.10 -7.66 -9.63
CA ILE A 360 4.94 -8.25 -10.97
C ILE A 360 4.91 -9.76 -10.92
N ILE A 361 5.76 -10.38 -10.11
CA ILE A 361 5.77 -11.83 -9.96
C ILE A 361 4.43 -12.31 -9.38
N LEU A 362 3.87 -11.60 -8.40
CA LEU A 362 2.53 -11.88 -7.89
C LEU A 362 1.45 -11.77 -8.97
N ALA A 363 1.54 -10.78 -9.86
CA ALA A 363 0.63 -10.66 -11.01
C ALA A 363 0.79 -11.84 -12.00
N VAL A 364 2.00 -12.33 -12.23
CA VAL A 364 2.28 -13.51 -13.05
C VAL A 364 1.67 -14.79 -12.41
N PHE A 365 1.85 -14.99 -11.11
CA PHE A 365 1.20 -16.09 -10.38
C PHE A 365 -0.33 -15.99 -10.44
N SER A 366 -0.89 -14.80 -10.22
CA SER A 366 -2.33 -14.55 -10.29
C SER A 366 -2.90 -14.85 -11.67
N SER A 367 -2.20 -14.47 -12.76
CA SER A 367 -2.62 -14.76 -14.13
C SER A 367 -2.68 -16.26 -14.42
N ARG A 368 -1.89 -17.06 -13.72
CA ARG A 368 -1.86 -18.55 -13.76
C ARG A 368 -2.78 -19.21 -12.72
N ARG A 369 -3.51 -18.42 -11.92
CA ARG A 369 -4.34 -18.92 -10.80
C ARG A 369 -3.56 -19.69 -9.74
N ASP A 370 -2.25 -19.45 -9.61
CA ASP A 370 -1.38 -20.04 -8.60
C ASP A 370 -1.23 -19.08 -7.43
N THR A 371 -2.06 -19.22 -6.40
CA THR A 371 -2.02 -18.42 -5.18
C THR A 371 -1.25 -19.10 -4.05
N LYS A 372 -1.08 -20.44 -4.14
CA LYS A 372 -0.50 -21.25 -3.06
C LYS A 372 1.01 -20.99 -2.87
N ARG A 373 1.77 -20.95 -3.97
CA ARG A 373 3.23 -20.76 -3.90
C ARG A 373 3.61 -19.39 -3.34
N PRO A 374 3.07 -18.26 -3.83
CA PRO A 374 3.34 -16.95 -3.23
C PRO A 374 3.00 -16.92 -1.75
N PHE A 375 1.86 -17.48 -1.35
CA PHE A 375 1.46 -17.55 0.04
C PHE A 375 2.49 -18.28 0.92
N ILE A 376 2.92 -19.47 0.51
CA ILE A 376 3.90 -20.24 1.29
C ILE A 376 5.21 -19.44 1.44
N VAL A 377 5.73 -18.86 0.34
CA VAL A 377 6.98 -18.10 0.34
C VAL A 377 6.88 -16.90 1.25
N THR A 378 5.84 -16.06 1.10
CA THR A 378 5.67 -14.86 1.92
C THR A 378 5.45 -15.16 3.39
N THR A 379 4.70 -16.24 3.69
CA THR A 379 4.43 -16.64 5.07
C THR A 379 5.69 -17.14 5.77
N LEU A 380 6.45 -18.02 5.13
CA LEU A 380 7.67 -18.56 5.73
C LEU A 380 8.72 -17.47 5.96
N LEU A 381 8.99 -16.62 4.96
CA LEU A 381 9.92 -15.51 5.10
C LEU A 381 9.40 -14.46 6.09
N GLY A 382 8.09 -14.21 6.09
CA GLY A 382 7.46 -13.32 7.05
C GLY A 382 7.65 -13.79 8.50
N ILE A 383 7.40 -15.07 8.79
CA ILE A 383 7.62 -15.65 10.13
C ILE A 383 9.08 -15.46 10.57
N VAL A 384 10.05 -15.74 9.68
CA VAL A 384 11.48 -15.58 10.00
C VAL A 384 11.80 -14.12 10.35
N VAL A 385 11.43 -13.17 9.48
CA VAL A 385 11.75 -11.76 9.69
C VAL A 385 10.97 -11.19 10.89
N PHE A 386 9.69 -11.54 11.06
CA PHE A 386 8.89 -11.07 12.20
C PHE A 386 9.45 -11.59 13.52
N SER A 387 9.83 -12.87 13.58
CA SER A 387 10.46 -13.44 14.76
C SER A 387 11.78 -12.72 15.09
N PHE A 388 12.60 -12.46 14.07
CA PHE A 388 13.85 -11.70 14.24
C PHE A 388 13.57 -10.29 14.79
N LEU A 389 12.68 -9.53 14.17
CA LEU A 389 12.36 -8.15 14.58
C LEU A 389 11.81 -8.08 16.01
N ILE A 390 10.93 -9.00 16.40
CA ILE A 390 10.32 -9.01 17.74
C ILE A 390 11.30 -9.47 18.81
N LEU A 391 12.15 -10.45 18.51
CA LEU A 391 13.08 -11.02 19.50
C LEU A 391 14.34 -10.17 19.65
N VAL A 392 14.91 -9.67 18.57
CA VAL A 392 16.17 -8.91 18.56
C VAL A 392 15.93 -7.44 18.85
N LYS A 393 14.77 -6.88 18.39
CA LYS A 393 14.43 -5.46 18.52
C LYS A 393 15.58 -4.56 18.04
N PRO A 394 15.99 -4.70 16.76
CA PRO A 394 17.15 -4.00 16.24
C PRO A 394 16.89 -2.48 16.16
N PRO A 395 17.95 -1.63 16.20
CA PRO A 395 17.84 -0.21 15.94
C PRO A 395 17.30 0.05 14.51
N ILE A 396 16.82 1.27 14.25
CA ILE A 396 16.11 1.61 13.00
C ILE A 396 16.93 1.27 11.75
N GLU A 397 18.25 1.48 11.76
CA GLU A 397 19.10 1.16 10.62
C GLU A 397 19.05 -0.33 10.27
N ASP A 398 19.27 -1.20 11.26
CA ASP A 398 19.23 -2.66 11.09
C ASP A 398 17.81 -3.17 10.79
N LEU A 399 16.79 -2.49 11.33
CA LEU A 399 15.39 -2.71 10.99
C LEU A 399 15.16 -2.49 9.49
N LEU A 400 15.65 -1.37 8.93
CA LEU A 400 15.50 -1.06 7.50
C LEU A 400 16.23 -2.09 6.63
N TYR A 401 17.45 -2.52 7.00
CA TYR A 401 18.14 -3.61 6.33
C TYR A 401 17.37 -4.93 6.38
N SER A 402 16.71 -5.22 7.49
CA SER A 402 15.87 -6.42 7.64
C SER A 402 14.67 -6.38 6.68
N LEU A 403 14.04 -5.21 6.50
CA LEU A 403 12.96 -5.03 5.52
C LEU A 403 13.45 -5.22 4.08
N ILE A 404 14.62 -4.65 3.74
CA ILE A 404 15.25 -4.85 2.42
C ILE A 404 15.51 -6.33 2.18
N THR A 405 16.10 -7.01 3.17
CA THR A 405 16.39 -8.44 3.11
C THR A 405 15.13 -9.27 2.91
N PHE A 406 14.03 -8.93 3.58
CA PHE A 406 12.73 -9.58 3.37
C PHE A 406 12.26 -9.45 1.91
N TYR A 407 12.24 -8.23 1.36
CA TYR A 407 11.79 -8.02 -0.01
C TYR A 407 12.72 -8.68 -1.04
N ALA A 408 14.03 -8.63 -0.82
CA ALA A 408 15.02 -9.26 -1.69
C ALA A 408 14.90 -10.79 -1.66
N SER A 409 14.82 -11.38 -0.46
CA SER A 409 14.65 -12.83 -0.29
C SER A 409 13.33 -13.30 -0.90
N THR A 410 12.25 -12.53 -0.73
CA THR A 410 10.95 -12.82 -1.34
C THR A 410 11.05 -12.81 -2.86
N ALA A 411 11.74 -11.82 -3.46
CA ALA A 411 11.94 -11.75 -4.91
C ALA A 411 12.73 -12.98 -5.42
N ILE A 412 13.80 -13.36 -4.74
CA ILE A 412 14.62 -14.51 -5.09
C ILE A 412 13.78 -15.81 -4.99
N CYS A 413 13.08 -16.01 -3.86
CA CYS A 413 12.25 -17.20 -3.66
C CYS A 413 11.10 -17.27 -4.66
N PHE A 414 10.50 -16.14 -5.02
CA PHE A 414 9.48 -16.08 -6.06
C PHE A 414 10.03 -16.45 -7.44
N LEU A 415 11.23 -15.97 -7.81
CA LEU A 415 11.89 -16.35 -9.06
C LEU A 415 12.20 -17.85 -9.10
N ILE A 416 12.67 -18.41 -7.99
CA ILE A 416 12.91 -19.86 -7.86
C ILE A 416 11.59 -20.64 -8.00
N ALA A 417 10.52 -20.19 -7.34
CA ALA A 417 9.20 -20.80 -7.40
C ALA A 417 8.58 -20.76 -8.81
N LEU A 418 8.77 -19.63 -9.54
CA LEU A 418 8.39 -19.52 -10.94
C LEU A 418 9.16 -20.51 -11.83
N ARG A 419 10.46 -20.62 -11.64
CA ARG A 419 11.29 -21.57 -12.38
C ARG A 419 10.86 -23.01 -12.12
N ALA A 420 10.73 -23.38 -10.85
CA ALA A 420 10.37 -24.76 -10.46
C ALA A 420 8.98 -25.17 -10.94
N GLY A 421 8.02 -24.24 -10.92
CA GLY A 421 6.62 -24.55 -11.23
C GLY A 421 6.18 -24.24 -12.65
N HIS A 422 6.77 -23.25 -13.28
CA HIS A 422 6.23 -22.70 -14.53
C HIS A 422 7.28 -22.51 -15.62
N LYS A 423 8.53 -22.92 -15.38
CA LYS A 423 9.68 -22.76 -16.31
C LYS A 423 9.88 -21.28 -16.76
N ILE A 424 9.40 -20.32 -15.97
CA ILE A 424 9.59 -18.90 -16.24
C ILE A 424 10.92 -18.49 -15.63
N PHE A 425 11.88 -18.11 -16.46
CA PHE A 425 13.14 -17.52 -15.99
C PHE A 425 13.58 -16.40 -16.97
N PRO A 426 14.41 -15.44 -16.51
CA PRO A 426 14.87 -14.30 -17.33
C PRO A 426 15.60 -14.64 -18.62
N PHE A 427 15.80 -15.92 -18.94
CA PHE A 427 16.42 -16.39 -20.19
C PHE A 427 15.63 -16.05 -21.47
N TYR A 428 14.37 -15.64 -21.35
CA TYR A 428 13.55 -15.20 -22.49
C TYR A 428 13.54 -13.67 -22.67
N VAL A 429 14.39 -12.96 -21.92
CA VAL A 429 14.51 -11.50 -22.07
C VAL A 429 15.10 -11.18 -23.43
N ASP A 430 14.49 -10.26 -24.14
CA ASP A 430 15.04 -9.74 -25.40
C ASP A 430 16.34 -8.97 -25.08
N MET A 431 17.46 -9.41 -25.67
CA MET A 431 18.77 -8.78 -25.45
C MET A 431 18.77 -7.28 -25.74
N ARG A 432 17.87 -6.81 -26.64
CA ARG A 432 17.72 -5.38 -26.93
C ARG A 432 17.17 -4.63 -25.73
N ILE A 433 16.20 -5.20 -24.98
CA ILE A 433 15.66 -4.59 -23.77
C ILE A 433 16.75 -4.53 -22.68
N LEU A 434 17.56 -5.57 -22.59
CA LEU A 434 18.64 -5.66 -21.60
C LEU A 434 19.73 -4.61 -21.88
N VAL A 435 20.22 -4.55 -23.12
CA VAL A 435 21.23 -3.57 -23.55
C VAL A 435 20.70 -2.13 -23.40
N LEU A 436 19.50 -1.85 -23.88
CA LEU A 436 18.87 -0.53 -23.73
C LEU A 436 18.66 -0.16 -22.25
N GLY A 437 18.20 -1.09 -21.41
CA GLY A 437 18.01 -0.86 -19.99
C GLY A 437 19.33 -0.50 -19.29
N ILE A 438 20.37 -1.29 -19.52
CA ILE A 438 21.70 -1.05 -18.93
C ILE A 438 22.28 0.28 -19.42
N SER A 439 22.21 0.56 -20.72
CA SER A 439 22.76 1.82 -21.28
C SER A 439 22.04 3.06 -20.73
N LEU A 440 20.72 3.01 -20.61
CA LEU A 440 19.94 4.09 -20.01
C LEU A 440 20.23 4.27 -18.51
N LEU A 441 20.40 3.18 -17.76
CA LEU A 441 20.77 3.26 -16.34
C LEU A 441 22.15 3.91 -16.17
N LEU A 442 23.13 3.49 -16.93
CA LEU A 442 24.49 4.05 -16.87
C LEU A 442 24.47 5.53 -17.24
N MET A 443 23.82 5.89 -18.36
CA MET A 443 23.69 7.29 -18.78
C MET A 443 22.98 8.13 -17.71
N THR A 444 21.87 7.63 -17.16
CA THR A 444 21.11 8.33 -16.12
C THR A 444 21.93 8.50 -14.85
N PHE A 445 22.64 7.46 -14.41
CA PHE A 445 23.52 7.54 -13.26
C PHE A 445 24.60 8.61 -13.44
N VAL A 446 25.29 8.63 -14.59
CA VAL A 446 26.32 9.62 -14.90
C VAL A 446 25.73 11.04 -14.88
N ILE A 447 24.58 11.26 -15.50
CA ILE A 447 23.94 12.58 -15.56
C ILE A 447 23.51 13.02 -14.16
N LEU A 448 22.81 12.16 -13.40
CA LEU A 448 22.35 12.49 -12.04
C LEU A 448 23.55 12.74 -11.12
N TYR A 449 24.60 11.92 -11.20
CA TYR A 449 25.79 12.10 -10.38
C TYR A 449 26.54 13.40 -10.73
N SER A 450 26.71 13.70 -12.01
CA SER A 450 27.37 14.94 -12.45
C SER A 450 26.57 16.20 -12.11
N ALA A 451 25.23 16.11 -12.17
CA ALA A 451 24.34 17.21 -11.84
C ALA A 451 24.18 17.44 -10.34
N LYS A 452 24.64 16.50 -9.48
CA LYS A 452 24.39 16.55 -8.04
C LYS A 452 24.81 17.86 -7.40
N ASN A 453 26.02 18.31 -7.64
CA ASN A 453 26.57 19.56 -7.07
C ASN A 453 25.77 20.78 -7.54
N PHE A 454 25.34 20.80 -8.80
CA PHE A 454 24.49 21.88 -9.34
C PHE A 454 23.10 21.89 -8.72
N VAL A 455 22.46 20.73 -8.61
CA VAL A 455 21.10 20.61 -8.04
C VAL A 455 21.08 21.00 -6.56
N ILE A 456 22.12 20.68 -5.80
CA ILE A 456 22.22 21.05 -4.38
C ILE A 456 22.33 22.57 -4.20
N THR A 457 22.84 23.32 -5.20
CA THR A 457 22.86 24.80 -5.14
C THR A 457 21.53 25.44 -5.45
N LEU A 458 20.56 24.70 -5.96
CA LEU A 458 19.19 25.18 -6.22
C LEU A 458 18.37 25.16 -4.93
N GLU A 459 17.32 25.99 -4.88
CA GLU A 459 16.31 25.83 -3.83
C GLU A 459 15.75 24.39 -3.85
N PRO A 460 15.50 23.76 -2.70
CA PRO A 460 15.09 22.35 -2.61
C PRO A 460 13.90 22.00 -3.51
N ILE A 461 12.90 22.89 -3.61
CA ILE A 461 11.71 22.71 -4.46
C ILE A 461 12.11 22.64 -5.95
N ILE A 462 12.96 23.57 -6.40
CA ILE A 462 13.42 23.63 -7.79
C ILE A 462 14.31 22.42 -8.10
N GLY A 463 15.19 22.06 -7.17
CA GLY A 463 16.04 20.88 -7.29
C GLY A 463 15.22 19.59 -7.43
N THR A 464 14.24 19.36 -6.56
CA THR A 464 13.36 18.18 -6.62
C THR A 464 12.52 18.17 -7.88
N PHE A 465 11.97 19.31 -8.30
CA PHE A 465 11.20 19.42 -9.54
C PHE A 465 12.05 19.07 -10.77
N THR A 466 13.27 19.60 -10.87
CA THR A 466 14.19 19.30 -11.99
C THR A 466 14.55 17.81 -12.05
N ILE A 467 14.83 17.18 -10.90
CA ILE A 467 15.07 15.73 -10.81
C ILE A 467 13.83 14.95 -11.27
N GLY A 468 12.66 15.33 -10.77
CA GLY A 468 11.38 14.71 -11.11
C GLY A 468 11.10 14.78 -12.61
N VAL A 469 11.28 15.93 -13.24
CA VAL A 469 11.12 16.12 -14.70
C VAL A 469 12.13 15.27 -15.47
N TYR A 470 13.38 15.25 -15.06
CA TYR A 470 14.39 14.42 -15.71
C TYR A 470 14.07 12.92 -15.61
N VAL A 471 13.79 12.41 -14.40
CA VAL A 471 13.47 11.00 -14.17
C VAL A 471 12.21 10.60 -14.96
N THR A 472 11.15 11.41 -14.93
CA THR A 472 9.93 11.12 -15.69
C THR A 472 10.14 11.12 -17.18
N SER A 473 10.99 12.01 -17.71
CA SER A 473 11.36 12.05 -19.12
C SER A 473 12.11 10.79 -19.55
N VAL A 474 13.08 10.35 -18.76
CA VAL A 474 13.83 9.10 -19.02
C VAL A 474 12.90 7.88 -18.93
N LEU A 475 12.02 7.84 -17.93
CA LEU A 475 11.01 6.80 -17.80
C LEU A 475 10.10 6.74 -19.05
N LEU A 476 9.65 7.89 -19.54
CA LEU A 476 8.82 7.98 -20.74
C LEU A 476 9.55 7.45 -21.99
N VAL A 477 10.80 7.88 -22.18
CA VAL A 477 11.63 7.38 -23.28
C VAL A 477 11.78 5.86 -23.21
N PHE A 478 12.02 5.32 -22.03
CA PHE A 478 12.17 3.88 -21.85
C PHE A 478 10.86 3.12 -22.11
N VAL A 479 9.71 3.65 -21.68
CA VAL A 479 8.38 3.08 -22.01
C VAL A 479 8.14 3.05 -23.53
N LEU A 480 8.47 4.13 -24.24
CA LEU A 480 8.32 4.21 -25.71
C LEU A 480 9.22 3.19 -26.42
N MET A 481 10.49 3.11 -26.00
CA MET A 481 11.44 2.13 -26.53
C MET A 481 11.01 0.68 -26.24
N PHE A 482 10.58 0.39 -25.03
CA PHE A 482 10.03 -0.92 -24.68
C PHE A 482 8.84 -1.30 -25.56
N ARG A 483 7.90 -0.36 -25.75
CA ARG A 483 6.75 -0.57 -26.63
C ARG A 483 7.18 -0.86 -28.07
N PHE A 484 8.17 -0.12 -28.58
CA PHE A 484 8.69 -0.32 -29.94
C PHE A 484 9.35 -1.70 -30.12
N VAL A 485 10.18 -2.13 -29.17
CA VAL A 485 10.82 -3.45 -29.21
C VAL A 485 9.79 -4.57 -29.12
N THR A 486 8.80 -4.45 -28.21
CA THR A 486 7.79 -5.50 -28.01
C THR A 486 6.71 -5.55 -29.08
N SER A 487 6.53 -4.49 -29.88
CA SER A 487 5.58 -4.48 -30.99
C SER A 487 6.12 -5.18 -32.24
N ARG A 488 7.44 -5.29 -32.37
CA ARG A 488 8.12 -5.96 -33.50
C ARG A 488 8.47 -7.43 -33.23
N SER A 489 8.30 -7.91 -32.02
CA SER A 489 8.52 -9.32 -31.56
C SER A 489 7.21 -10.07 -31.31
#